data_e5c82072d8799e3bf6d9a7932c976aed
#
_entry.id   e5c82072d8799e3bf6d9a7932c976aed
#
_cell.length_a   1.000
_cell.length_b   1.000
_cell.length_c   1.000
_cell.angle_alpha   90.00
_cell.angle_beta   90.00
_cell.angle_gamma   90.00
#
_symmetry.space_group_name_H-M   'P 1'
#
loop_
_entity.id
_entity.type
_entity.pdbx_description
1 polymer ?
#
loop_
_entity_poly.entity_id
_entity_poly.type
_entity_poly.pdbx_seq_one_letter_code
_entity_poly.pdbx_strand_id
1 'polypeptide(L)'
;MVKEFSGALPSRSVEFDFVESYAVTIESVGALIYCNQTDRYLFLLRNNGKFANTWGIAGGKVDAGETVIQSLKREVREEIGVTLNNEKLIPLETYTADNNYFVYHTYIVIVDSEFVPTLNSEHRGYAWTSISDIPRPLHPGLFRTLRLEEINNKITAVTDMLN
;
A
#
# COMPACT_ATOMS: atom_id res chain seq x y z
N MET A 1 -12.73 20.05 -50.96
CA MET A 1 -12.17 20.84 -49.88
C MET A 1 -12.62 20.33 -48.51
N VAL A 2 -13.87 20.14 -48.31
CA VAL A 2 -14.41 19.65 -47.03
C VAL A 2 -13.99 18.18 -46.74
N LYS A 3 -13.73 17.39 -47.76
CA LYS A 3 -13.31 15.99 -47.63
C LYS A 3 -11.91 15.78 -47.08
N GLU A 4 -11.03 16.76 -47.26
CA GLU A 4 -9.70 16.64 -46.73
C GLU A 4 -9.64 16.90 -45.22
N PHE A 5 -10.56 17.74 -44.72
CA PHE A 5 -10.65 17.99 -43.28
C PHE A 5 -11.26 16.83 -42.50
N SER A 6 -12.13 16.09 -43.11
CA SER A 6 -12.75 14.94 -42.42
C SER A 6 -11.82 13.74 -42.26
N GLY A 7 -10.76 13.69 -43.04
CA GLY A 7 -9.73 12.64 -42.92
C GLY A 7 -8.68 12.90 -41.84
N ALA A 8 -8.45 14.15 -41.47
CA ALA A 8 -7.45 14.50 -40.48
C ALA A 8 -7.96 14.31 -39.03
N LEU A 9 -9.27 14.51 -38.80
CA LEU A 9 -9.89 14.39 -37.49
C LEU A 9 -9.88 12.95 -36.95
N PRO A 10 -10.20 11.92 -37.75
CA PRO A 10 -10.13 10.54 -37.27
C PRO A 10 -8.71 10.11 -36.90
N SER A 11 -7.71 10.58 -37.61
CA SER A 11 -6.34 10.22 -37.29
C SER A 11 -5.85 10.86 -35.98
N ARG A 12 -6.32 12.05 -35.64
CA ARG A 12 -6.03 12.71 -34.36
C ARG A 12 -6.70 12.01 -33.20
N SER A 13 -7.94 11.58 -33.37
CA SER A 13 -8.66 10.83 -32.35
C SER A 13 -8.00 9.48 -32.08
N VAL A 14 -7.53 8.81 -33.12
CA VAL A 14 -6.81 7.54 -33.00
C VAL A 14 -5.48 7.72 -32.29
N GLU A 15 -4.73 8.80 -32.57
CA GLU A 15 -3.49 9.10 -31.87
C GLU A 15 -3.72 9.39 -30.39
N PHE A 16 -4.78 10.11 -30.05
CA PHE A 16 -5.14 10.42 -28.68
C PHE A 16 -5.52 9.14 -27.90
N ASP A 17 -6.36 8.32 -28.45
CA ASP A 17 -6.76 7.04 -27.86
C ASP A 17 -5.56 6.10 -27.70
N PHE A 18 -4.64 6.10 -28.65
CA PHE A 18 -3.42 5.32 -28.59
C PHE A 18 -2.50 5.77 -27.46
N VAL A 19 -2.34 7.07 -27.22
CA VAL A 19 -1.55 7.63 -26.13
C VAL A 19 -2.17 7.29 -24.78
N GLU A 20 -3.49 7.39 -24.64
CA GLU A 20 -4.17 6.99 -23.40
C GLU A 20 -4.02 5.50 -23.09
N SER A 21 -4.04 4.65 -24.10
CA SER A 21 -3.90 3.19 -23.91
C SER A 21 -2.50 2.78 -23.40
N TYR A 22 -1.49 3.66 -23.52
CA TYR A 22 -0.14 3.44 -22.99
C TYR A 22 0.09 4.04 -21.60
N ALA A 23 -0.88 4.74 -21.04
CA ALA A 23 -0.78 5.21 -19.67
C ALA A 23 -0.83 4.01 -18.70
N VAL A 24 0.31 3.69 -18.10
CA VAL A 24 0.46 2.56 -17.18
C VAL A 24 -0.04 2.95 -15.80
N THR A 25 -1.04 2.21 -15.30
CA THR A 25 -1.45 2.33 -13.90
C THR A 25 -0.39 1.69 -13.01
N ILE A 26 0.13 2.47 -12.07
CA ILE A 26 1.02 1.97 -11.03
C ILE A 26 0.16 1.37 -9.92
N GLU A 27 0.33 0.09 -9.66
CA GLU A 27 -0.34 -0.61 -8.58
C GLU A 27 0.66 -0.92 -7.47
N SER A 28 0.30 -0.63 -6.24
CA SER A 28 1.12 -0.87 -5.05
C SER A 28 0.29 -1.52 -3.95
N VAL A 29 0.96 -2.16 -3.00
CA VAL A 29 0.34 -2.85 -1.89
C VAL A 29 1.14 -2.65 -0.60
N GLY A 30 0.46 -2.57 0.52
CA GLY A 30 1.08 -2.45 1.83
C GLY A 30 0.39 -3.31 2.90
N ALA A 31 1.17 -3.73 3.88
CA ALA A 31 0.76 -4.55 5.00
C ALA A 31 0.79 -3.75 6.31
N LEU A 32 -0.38 -3.46 6.86
CA LEU A 32 -0.52 -2.99 8.23
C LEU A 32 -0.55 -4.23 9.13
N ILE A 33 0.59 -4.56 9.73
CA ILE A 33 0.75 -5.78 10.52
C ILE A 33 0.28 -5.51 11.93
N TYR A 34 -0.68 -6.30 12.38
CA TYR A 34 -1.33 -6.22 13.69
C TYR A 34 -1.04 -7.47 14.51
N CYS A 35 -0.55 -7.29 15.73
CA CYS A 35 -0.36 -8.37 16.69
C CYS A 35 -1.57 -8.44 17.62
N ASN A 36 -2.32 -9.55 17.55
CA ASN A 36 -3.54 -9.70 18.33
C ASN A 36 -3.29 -9.92 19.84
N GLN A 37 -2.12 -10.43 20.22
CA GLN A 37 -1.78 -10.62 21.65
C GLN A 37 -1.45 -9.31 22.36
N THR A 38 -0.87 -8.33 21.64
CA THR A 38 -0.42 -7.08 22.24
C THR A 38 -1.28 -5.87 21.87
N ASP A 39 -2.19 -6.03 20.91
CA ASP A 39 -3.00 -4.94 20.34
C ASP A 39 -2.12 -3.80 19.79
N ARG A 40 -1.02 -4.17 19.13
CA ARG A 40 -0.07 -3.23 18.55
C ARG A 40 0.17 -3.50 17.08
N TYR A 41 0.63 -2.44 16.38
CA TYR A 41 0.90 -2.42 14.94
C TYR A 41 2.37 -2.17 14.67
N LEU A 42 2.88 -2.77 13.60
CA LEU A 42 4.26 -2.58 13.16
C LEU A 42 4.38 -1.40 12.21
N PHE A 43 5.23 -0.44 12.57
CA PHE A 43 5.61 0.68 11.70
C PHE A 43 7.11 0.62 11.41
N LEU A 44 7.48 1.04 10.21
CA LEU A 44 8.85 1.02 9.71
C LEU A 44 9.32 2.44 9.39
N LEU A 45 10.53 2.78 9.84
CA LEU A 45 11.15 4.08 9.59
C LEU A 45 11.90 4.05 8.25
N ARG A 46 11.44 4.85 7.30
CA ARG A 46 12.01 4.92 5.96
C ARG A 46 13.39 5.55 5.97
N ASN A 47 14.32 4.91 5.27
CA ASN A 47 15.73 5.29 5.26
C ASN A 47 16.11 6.22 4.09
N ASN A 48 15.40 6.15 2.97
CA ASN A 48 15.77 6.86 1.74
C ASN A 48 14.54 7.32 0.94
N GLY A 49 14.81 8.00 -0.17
CA GLY A 49 13.77 8.48 -1.05
C GLY A 49 13.10 9.78 -0.59
N LYS A 50 12.06 10.16 -1.31
CA LYS A 50 11.31 11.41 -1.08
C LYS A 50 10.71 11.51 0.32
N PHE A 51 10.30 10.38 0.88
CA PHE A 51 9.66 10.32 2.19
C PHE A 51 10.58 9.68 3.25
N ALA A 52 11.91 9.86 3.11
CA ALA A 52 12.86 9.46 4.14
C ALA A 52 12.50 10.10 5.48
N ASN A 53 12.84 9.41 6.58
CA ASN A 53 12.57 9.84 7.95
C ASN A 53 11.07 9.93 8.31
N THR A 54 10.20 9.30 7.54
CA THR A 54 8.80 9.09 7.89
C THR A 54 8.53 7.63 8.21
N TRP A 55 7.51 7.39 9.02
CA TRP A 55 7.07 6.05 9.40
C TRP A 55 5.99 5.56 8.44
N GLY A 56 6.17 4.36 7.95
CA GLY A 56 5.25 3.71 7.03
C GLY A 56 5.03 2.25 7.40
N ILE A 57 4.52 1.51 6.43
CA ILE A 57 4.27 0.07 6.54
C ILE A 57 5.07 -0.67 5.46
N ALA A 58 5.25 -1.98 5.62
CA ALA A 58 5.89 -2.81 4.61
C ALA A 58 5.04 -2.85 3.34
N GLY A 59 5.66 -2.68 2.19
CA GLY A 59 4.95 -2.71 0.91
C GLY A 59 5.76 -2.14 -0.24
N GLY A 60 5.18 -2.20 -1.41
CA GLY A 60 5.82 -1.70 -2.63
C GLY A 60 4.96 -1.93 -3.87
N LYS A 61 5.59 -1.80 -5.02
CA LYS A 61 4.92 -1.96 -6.32
C LYS A 61 4.59 -3.42 -6.59
N VAL A 62 3.42 -3.63 -7.18
CA VAL A 62 3.04 -4.92 -7.76
C VAL A 62 3.80 -5.08 -9.08
N ASP A 63 4.62 -6.13 -9.19
CA ASP A 63 5.38 -6.42 -10.40
C ASP A 63 4.49 -7.03 -11.48
N ALA A 64 4.91 -6.89 -12.72
CA ALA A 64 4.22 -7.51 -13.87
C ALA A 64 4.11 -9.03 -13.64
N GLY A 65 2.89 -9.57 -13.82
CA GLY A 65 2.61 -10.99 -13.65
C GLY A 65 2.36 -11.45 -12.22
N GLU A 66 2.50 -10.55 -11.22
CA GLU A 66 2.11 -10.85 -9.84
C GLU A 66 0.65 -10.49 -9.57
N THR A 67 0.01 -11.25 -8.70
CA THR A 67 -1.22 -10.79 -8.04
C THR A 67 -0.86 -9.82 -6.92
N VAL A 68 -1.84 -9.06 -6.44
CA VAL A 68 -1.66 -8.14 -5.30
C VAL A 68 -1.17 -8.91 -4.06
N ILE A 69 -1.74 -10.08 -3.78
CA ILE A 69 -1.35 -10.91 -2.63
C ILE A 69 0.07 -11.48 -2.79
N GLN A 70 0.46 -11.91 -3.99
CA GLN A 70 1.82 -12.36 -4.25
C GLN A 70 2.84 -11.24 -4.01
N SER A 71 2.52 -10.03 -4.46
CA SER A 71 3.35 -8.85 -4.24
C SER A 71 3.45 -8.50 -2.76
N LEU A 72 2.33 -8.52 -2.03
CA LEU A 72 2.32 -8.29 -0.59
C LEU A 72 3.26 -9.24 0.15
N LYS A 73 3.18 -10.53 -0.14
CA LYS A 73 4.03 -11.56 0.47
C LYS A 73 5.51 -11.35 0.12
N ARG A 74 5.81 -11.01 -1.12
CA ARG A 74 7.17 -10.74 -1.57
C ARG A 74 7.76 -9.53 -0.85
N GLU A 75 7.03 -8.41 -0.82
CA GLU A 75 7.48 -7.16 -0.17
C GLU A 75 7.68 -7.35 1.33
N VAL A 76 6.79 -8.03 2.02
CA VAL A 76 6.93 -8.33 3.45
C VAL A 76 8.19 -9.17 3.70
N ARG A 77 8.44 -10.17 2.88
CA ARG A 77 9.67 -10.98 3.00
C ARG A 77 10.93 -10.17 2.74
N GLU A 78 10.93 -9.33 1.71
CA GLU A 78 12.10 -8.53 1.34
C GLU A 78 12.40 -7.44 2.37
N GLU A 79 11.38 -6.77 2.89
CA GLU A 79 11.56 -5.60 3.75
C GLU A 79 11.72 -5.93 5.23
N ILE A 80 11.11 -7.00 5.72
CA ILE A 80 11.11 -7.36 7.14
C ILE A 80 11.47 -8.81 7.44
N GLY A 81 11.75 -9.61 6.42
CA GLY A 81 12.24 -10.98 6.57
C GLY A 81 11.17 -12.00 7.00
N VAL A 82 9.91 -11.68 6.87
CA VAL A 82 8.79 -12.55 7.30
C VAL A 82 8.18 -13.24 6.09
N THR A 83 8.01 -14.57 6.18
CA THR A 83 7.29 -15.35 5.19
C THR A 83 5.84 -15.51 5.65
N LEU A 84 4.91 -14.90 4.90
CA LEU A 84 3.48 -15.04 5.15
C LEU A 84 2.97 -16.30 4.45
N ASN A 85 2.43 -17.24 5.20
CA ASN A 85 1.87 -18.49 4.67
C ASN A 85 0.33 -18.44 4.68
N ASN A 86 -0.27 -18.64 5.84
CA ASN A 86 -1.71 -18.74 6.01
C ASN A 86 -2.26 -17.71 6.99
N GLU A 87 -1.52 -16.63 7.22
CA GLU A 87 -1.98 -15.55 8.08
C GLU A 87 -3.24 -14.92 7.51
N LYS A 88 -4.05 -14.38 8.40
CA LYS A 88 -5.26 -13.66 8.00
C LYS A 88 -4.86 -12.35 7.32
N LEU A 89 -5.24 -12.23 6.06
CA LEU A 89 -5.04 -11.03 5.24
C LEU A 89 -6.39 -10.41 5.00
N ILE A 90 -6.65 -9.27 5.62
CA ILE A 90 -7.96 -8.61 5.54
C ILE A 90 -7.80 -7.33 4.73
N PRO A 91 -8.50 -7.18 3.60
CA PRO A 91 -8.46 -5.93 2.84
C PRO A 91 -8.96 -4.77 3.70
N LEU A 92 -8.15 -3.72 3.82
CA LEU A 92 -8.51 -2.51 4.57
C LEU A 92 -9.00 -1.41 3.65
N GLU A 93 -8.20 -1.06 2.63
CA GLU A 93 -8.50 0.03 1.71
C GLU A 93 -7.94 -0.28 0.32
N THR A 94 -8.66 0.13 -0.70
CA THR A 94 -8.12 0.33 -2.04
C THR A 94 -8.27 1.82 -2.38
N TYR A 95 -7.13 2.51 -2.42
CA TYR A 95 -7.06 3.91 -2.79
C TYR A 95 -6.76 4.02 -4.28
N THR A 96 -7.56 4.83 -4.99
CA THR A 96 -7.31 5.17 -6.40
C THR A 96 -7.10 6.67 -6.48
N ALA A 97 -5.98 7.10 -7.07
CA ALA A 97 -5.72 8.52 -7.30
C ALA A 97 -6.70 9.10 -8.30
N ASP A 98 -6.92 10.43 -8.25
CA ASP A 98 -7.90 11.12 -9.09
C ASP A 98 -7.62 10.96 -10.59
N ASN A 99 -6.34 10.77 -10.98
CA ASN A 99 -5.95 10.53 -12.36
C ASN A 99 -6.12 9.07 -12.82
N ASN A 100 -6.50 8.15 -11.92
CA ASN A 100 -6.60 6.71 -12.15
C ASN A 100 -5.29 5.99 -12.54
N TYR A 101 -4.14 6.65 -12.42
CA TYR A 101 -2.84 6.06 -12.77
C TYR A 101 -2.09 5.48 -11.57
N PHE A 102 -2.63 5.62 -10.38
CA PHE A 102 -2.06 5.06 -9.17
C PHE A 102 -3.15 4.42 -8.31
N VAL A 103 -2.92 3.17 -7.94
CA VAL A 103 -3.80 2.40 -7.05
C VAL A 103 -2.95 1.83 -5.93
N TYR A 104 -3.41 1.97 -4.69
CA TYR A 104 -2.75 1.40 -3.52
C TYR A 104 -3.70 0.54 -2.71
N HIS A 105 -3.32 -0.72 -2.51
CA HIS A 105 -4.07 -1.68 -1.70
C HIS A 105 -3.42 -1.80 -0.32
N THR A 106 -4.20 -1.60 0.74
CA THR A 106 -3.74 -1.83 2.11
C THR A 106 -4.47 -3.02 2.70
N TYR A 107 -3.70 -3.93 3.30
CA TYR A 107 -4.21 -5.09 4.02
C TYR A 107 -3.84 -4.99 5.49
N ILE A 108 -4.75 -5.44 6.37
CA ILE A 108 -4.38 -5.79 7.74
C ILE A 108 -3.86 -7.24 7.71
N VAL A 109 -2.66 -7.43 8.20
CA VAL A 109 -2.03 -8.75 8.34
C VAL A 109 -1.96 -9.09 9.81
N ILE A 110 -2.64 -10.16 10.23
CA ILE A 110 -2.76 -10.52 11.64
C ILE A 110 -1.70 -11.55 11.99
N VAL A 111 -0.91 -11.23 13.00
CA VAL A 111 0.09 -12.13 13.59
C VAL A 111 -0.21 -12.38 15.06
N ASP A 112 0.18 -13.55 15.57
CA ASP A 112 -0.08 -13.92 16.95
C ASP A 112 0.88 -13.32 17.95
N SER A 113 2.10 -13.04 17.52
CA SER A 113 3.14 -12.47 18.40
C SER A 113 3.97 -11.45 17.64
N GLU A 114 4.47 -10.47 18.39
CA GLU A 114 5.45 -9.51 17.85
C GLU A 114 6.77 -10.23 17.54
N PHE A 115 7.48 -9.71 16.57
CA PHE A 115 8.78 -10.21 16.16
C PHE A 115 9.74 -9.03 15.94
N VAL A 116 11.03 -9.34 15.92
CA VAL A 116 12.07 -8.39 15.51
C VAL A 116 12.23 -8.51 14.00
N PRO A 117 11.88 -7.49 13.21
CA PRO A 117 12.01 -7.57 11.77
C PRO A 117 13.49 -7.57 11.34
N THR A 118 13.77 -8.30 10.26
CA THR A 118 15.06 -8.21 9.56
C THR A 118 14.92 -7.16 8.47
N LEU A 119 15.39 -5.95 8.73
CA LEU A 119 15.25 -4.82 7.82
C LEU A 119 16.24 -4.90 6.66
N ASN A 120 15.81 -4.46 5.49
CA ASN A 120 16.68 -4.20 4.34
C ASN A 120 17.09 -2.72 4.30
N SER A 121 17.75 -2.28 3.21
CA SER A 121 18.24 -0.91 3.05
C SER A 121 17.16 0.16 2.98
N GLU A 122 15.90 -0.20 2.74
CA GLU A 122 14.80 0.76 2.61
C GLU A 122 14.32 1.31 3.96
N HIS A 123 14.57 0.58 5.04
CA HIS A 123 14.15 0.97 6.40
C HIS A 123 15.33 0.86 7.37
N ARG A 124 15.42 1.79 8.32
CA ARG A 124 16.49 1.81 9.34
C ARG A 124 15.98 1.63 10.77
N GLY A 125 14.68 1.49 10.95
CA GLY A 125 14.09 1.29 12.27
C GLY A 125 12.69 0.74 12.19
N TYR A 126 12.19 0.26 13.32
CA TYR A 126 10.84 -0.24 13.46
C TYR A 126 10.26 0.07 14.83
N ALA A 127 8.95 0.07 14.94
CA ALA A 127 8.25 0.21 16.21
C ALA A 127 6.94 -0.58 16.19
N TRP A 128 6.67 -1.27 17.28
CA TRP A 128 5.36 -1.81 17.58
C TRP A 128 4.64 -0.83 18.50
N THR A 129 3.53 -0.26 18.05
CA THR A 129 2.78 0.73 18.83
C THR A 129 1.28 0.47 18.78
N SER A 130 0.56 0.95 19.79
CA SER A 130 -0.90 0.98 19.74
C SER A 130 -1.37 1.98 18.68
N ILE A 131 -2.63 1.85 18.25
CA ILE A 131 -3.21 2.78 17.29
C ILE A 131 -3.36 4.20 17.85
N SER A 132 -3.40 4.33 19.18
CA SER A 132 -3.47 5.62 19.86
C SER A 132 -2.11 6.31 20.05
N ASP A 133 -1.01 5.60 19.79
CA ASP A 133 0.36 6.09 20.01
C ASP A 133 1.24 5.83 18.78
N ILE A 134 0.74 6.22 17.63
CA ILE A 134 1.41 6.02 16.33
C ILE A 134 2.67 6.88 16.25
N PRO A 135 3.81 6.35 15.76
CA PRO A 135 5.03 7.13 15.61
C PRO A 135 4.86 8.25 14.57
N ARG A 136 5.60 9.33 14.75
CA ARG A 136 5.53 10.53 13.89
C ARG A 136 6.90 10.94 13.37
N PRO A 137 6.98 11.58 12.19
CA PRO A 137 5.90 11.82 11.23
C PRO A 137 5.55 10.57 10.43
N LEU A 138 4.30 10.40 10.08
CA LEU A 138 3.85 9.33 9.20
C LEU A 138 4.12 9.67 7.73
N HIS A 139 4.35 8.64 6.92
CA HIS A 139 4.26 8.76 5.47
C HIS A 139 2.90 9.37 5.08
N PRO A 140 2.87 10.38 4.17
CA PRO A 140 1.64 11.10 3.85
C PRO A 140 0.46 10.21 3.44
N GLY A 141 0.71 9.16 2.66
CA GLY A 141 -0.34 8.22 2.25
C GLY A 141 -0.94 7.46 3.43
N LEU A 142 -0.11 6.99 4.34
CA LEU A 142 -0.57 6.30 5.56
C LEU A 142 -1.30 7.26 6.50
N PHE A 143 -0.79 8.48 6.65
CA PHE A 143 -1.45 9.52 7.43
C PHE A 143 -2.88 9.79 6.94
N ARG A 144 -3.06 9.91 5.61
CA ARG A 144 -4.38 10.07 4.99
C ARG A 144 -5.30 8.89 5.32
N THR A 145 -4.83 7.66 5.11
CA THR A 145 -5.60 6.44 5.36
C THR A 145 -6.07 6.35 6.81
N LEU A 146 -5.17 6.54 7.77
CA LEU A 146 -5.48 6.41 9.19
C LEU A 146 -6.33 7.56 9.76
N ARG A 147 -6.56 8.62 9.01
CA ARG A 147 -7.47 9.71 9.39
C ARG A 147 -8.91 9.49 8.95
N LEU A 148 -9.16 8.58 8.02
CA LEU A 148 -10.50 8.30 7.54
C LEU A 148 -11.32 7.57 8.61
N GLU A 149 -12.51 8.09 8.90
CA GLU A 149 -13.40 7.52 9.92
C GLU A 149 -13.80 6.09 9.56
N GLU A 150 -14.16 5.85 8.29
CA GLU A 150 -14.51 4.53 7.81
C GLU A 150 -13.38 3.50 7.95
N ILE A 151 -12.13 3.94 7.81
CA ILE A 151 -10.96 3.08 8.00
C ILE A 151 -10.78 2.75 9.48
N ASN A 152 -10.89 3.73 10.34
CA ASN A 152 -10.80 3.52 11.79
C ASN A 152 -11.91 2.60 12.29
N ASN A 153 -13.12 2.77 11.80
CA ASN A 153 -14.25 1.89 12.13
C ASN A 153 -14.00 0.46 11.68
N LYS A 154 -13.42 0.28 10.49
CA LYS A 154 -13.07 -1.05 9.98
C LYS A 154 -11.94 -1.70 10.81
N ILE A 155 -10.91 -0.95 11.16
CA ILE A 155 -9.81 -1.41 12.03
C ILE A 155 -10.40 -1.86 13.38
N THR A 156 -11.23 -1.05 14.01
CA THR A 156 -11.88 -1.38 15.27
C THR A 156 -12.71 -2.66 15.15
N ALA A 157 -13.55 -2.77 14.13
CA ALA A 157 -14.38 -3.95 13.92
C ALA A 157 -13.54 -5.22 13.75
N VAL A 158 -12.46 -5.16 12.99
CA VAL A 158 -11.56 -6.31 12.78
C VAL A 158 -10.84 -6.69 14.06
N THR A 159 -10.30 -5.72 14.81
CA THR A 159 -9.56 -6.01 16.04
C THR A 159 -10.46 -6.49 17.17
N ASP A 160 -11.68 -5.96 17.27
CA ASP A 160 -12.67 -6.42 18.28
C ASP A 160 -13.11 -7.87 18.04
N MET A 161 -13.15 -8.32 16.79
CA MET A 161 -13.47 -9.72 16.48
C MET A 161 -12.37 -10.70 16.90
N LEU A 162 -11.15 -10.22 17.14
CA LEU A 162 -9.98 -11.05 17.47
C LEU A 162 -9.66 -11.06 18.98
N ASN A 163 -10.25 -10.16 19.72
CA ASN A 163 -10.12 -10.01 21.16
C ASN A 163 -11.43 -10.45 21.85
#